data_7058d5aa1fa8dd6938d98c54b53e2ff1
#
_entry.id   7058d5aa1fa8dd6938d98c54b53e2ff1
#
_cell.length_a   1.000
_cell.length_b   1.000
_cell.length_c   1.000
_cell.angle_alpha   90.00
_cell.angle_beta   90.00
_cell.angle_gamma   90.00
#
_symmetry.space_group_name_H-M   'P 1'
#
loop_
_entity.id
_entity.type
_entity.pdbx_description
1 polymer ?
#
loop_
_entity_poly.entity_id
_entity_poly.type
_entity_poly.pdbx_seq_one_letter_code
_entity_poly.pdbx_strand_id
1 'polypeptide(L)'
;DWCLTITNAAVVAISILYGETDFTNALGIAMECGYDTDCNGATVGSIMGIMIGAKNIPESWKNNVTGILRTGVSGFYQVSIEELTRRTCAIIDKK
;
A
#
# COMPACT_ATOMS: atom_id res chain seq x y z
N ASP A 1 -8.37 -11.04 19.06
CA ASP A 1 -8.07 -9.62 19.06
C ASP A 1 -7.72 -9.14 17.65
N TRP A 2 -8.36 -8.08 17.20
CA TRP A 2 -8.25 -7.58 15.83
C TRP A 2 -6.86 -6.99 15.49
N CYS A 3 -6.06 -6.61 16.45
CA CYS A 3 -4.76 -5.98 16.22
C CYS A 3 -3.54 -6.85 16.55
N LEU A 4 -3.72 -8.15 16.74
CA LEU A 4 -2.59 -9.05 16.97
C LEU A 4 -1.71 -9.16 15.74
N THR A 5 -0.41 -9.01 15.94
CA THR A 5 0.58 -8.98 14.84
C THR A 5 0.58 -10.27 14.03
N ILE A 6 0.57 -11.43 14.68
CA ILE A 6 0.62 -12.72 13.98
C ILE A 6 -0.61 -12.92 13.10
N THR A 7 -1.79 -12.62 13.61
CA THR A 7 -3.03 -12.74 12.85
C THR A 7 -3.05 -11.81 11.65
N ASN A 8 -2.64 -10.56 11.85
CA ASN A 8 -2.63 -9.57 10.77
C ASN A 8 -1.54 -9.88 9.73
N ALA A 9 -0.39 -10.39 10.15
CA ALA A 9 0.63 -10.87 9.21
C ALA A 9 0.11 -12.02 8.36
N ALA A 10 -0.68 -12.93 8.94
CA ALA A 10 -1.31 -14.02 8.18
C ALA A 10 -2.32 -13.49 7.16
N VAL A 11 -3.11 -12.48 7.51
CA VAL A 11 -4.04 -11.83 6.58
C VAL A 11 -3.29 -11.23 5.39
N VAL A 12 -2.19 -10.53 5.63
CA VAL A 12 -1.36 -9.96 4.56
C VAL A 12 -0.80 -11.06 3.65
N ALA A 13 -0.26 -12.13 4.23
CA ALA A 13 0.29 -13.24 3.46
C ALA A 13 -0.78 -13.92 2.59
N ILE A 14 -1.95 -14.18 3.14
CA ILE A 14 -3.07 -14.78 2.40
C ILE A 14 -3.50 -13.87 1.25
N SER A 15 -3.62 -12.58 1.52
CA SER A 15 -4.07 -11.61 0.52
C SER A 15 -3.13 -11.56 -0.69
N ILE A 16 -1.83 -11.57 -0.44
CA ILE A 16 -0.82 -11.55 -1.50
C ILE A 16 -0.79 -12.86 -2.27
N LEU A 17 -0.81 -13.98 -1.56
CA LEU A 17 -0.72 -15.30 -2.19
C LEU A 17 -1.95 -15.62 -3.04
N TYR A 18 -3.13 -15.36 -2.52
CA TYR A 18 -4.39 -15.66 -3.23
C TYR A 18 -4.88 -14.53 -4.12
N GLY A 19 -4.29 -13.36 -4.01
CA GLY A 19 -4.57 -12.23 -4.89
C GLY A 19 -3.97 -12.39 -6.29
N GLU A 20 -2.95 -13.21 -6.45
CA GLU A 20 -2.37 -13.61 -7.75
C GLU A 20 -1.93 -12.43 -8.63
N THR A 21 -1.29 -11.43 -8.09
CA THR A 21 -0.89 -10.21 -8.82
C THR A 21 -2.05 -9.29 -9.25
N ASP A 22 -3.28 -9.59 -8.87
CA ASP A 22 -4.42 -8.71 -9.07
C ASP A 22 -4.58 -7.78 -7.88
N PHE A 23 -4.32 -6.50 -8.09
CA PHE A 23 -4.34 -5.47 -7.05
C PHE A 23 -5.69 -5.41 -6.32
N THR A 24 -6.77 -5.31 -7.09
CA THR A 24 -8.12 -5.22 -6.52
C THR A 24 -8.51 -6.48 -5.75
N ASN A 25 -8.18 -7.65 -6.29
CA ASN A 25 -8.48 -8.92 -5.66
C ASN A 25 -7.71 -9.08 -4.33
N ALA A 26 -6.43 -8.74 -4.32
CA ALA A 26 -5.61 -8.82 -3.11
C ALA A 26 -6.16 -7.91 -2.00
N LEU A 27 -6.51 -6.66 -2.33
CA LEU A 27 -7.12 -5.75 -1.37
C LEU A 27 -8.48 -6.25 -0.89
N GLY A 28 -9.29 -6.82 -1.80
CA GLY A 28 -10.58 -7.40 -1.44
C GLY A 28 -10.45 -8.52 -0.42
N ILE A 29 -9.48 -9.41 -0.59
CA ILE A 29 -9.21 -10.49 0.36
C ILE A 29 -8.83 -9.93 1.72
N ALA A 30 -7.95 -8.92 1.77
CA ALA A 30 -7.56 -8.28 3.02
C ALA A 30 -8.76 -7.69 3.76
N MET A 31 -9.69 -7.07 3.04
CA MET A 31 -10.90 -6.50 3.62
C MET A 31 -11.86 -7.59 4.13
N GLU A 32 -12.05 -8.65 3.36
CA GLU A 32 -12.94 -9.75 3.73
C GLU A 32 -12.46 -10.51 4.95
N CYS A 33 -11.16 -10.61 5.17
CA CYS A 33 -10.61 -11.26 6.36
C CYS A 33 -10.94 -10.53 7.66
N GLY A 34 -11.22 -9.23 7.59
CA GLY A 34 -11.46 -8.42 8.78
C GLY A 34 -10.18 -8.09 9.53
N TYR A 35 -10.26 -8.09 10.86
CA TYR A 35 -9.16 -7.70 11.74
C TYR A 35 -8.77 -6.23 11.53
N ASP A 36 -7.50 -5.93 11.42
CA ASP A 36 -7.00 -4.55 11.26
C ASP A 36 -6.99 -4.16 9.77
N THR A 37 -8.18 -3.94 9.22
CA THR A 37 -8.37 -3.81 7.77
C THR A 37 -7.66 -2.63 7.15
N ASP A 38 -7.62 -1.48 7.82
CA ASP A 38 -6.96 -0.30 7.28
C ASP A 38 -5.45 -0.48 7.21
N CYS A 39 -4.83 -1.00 8.27
CA CYS A 39 -3.40 -1.30 8.28
C CYS A 39 -3.06 -2.43 7.29
N ASN A 40 -3.83 -3.50 7.29
CA ASN A 40 -3.60 -4.64 6.39
C ASN A 40 -3.79 -4.23 4.94
N GLY A 41 -4.82 -3.44 4.65
CA GLY A 41 -5.05 -2.90 3.31
C GLY A 41 -3.90 -2.02 2.85
N ALA A 42 -3.39 -1.15 3.71
CA ALA A 42 -2.24 -0.31 3.39
C ALA A 42 -0.99 -1.14 3.09
N THR A 43 -0.73 -2.16 3.91
CA THR A 43 0.42 -3.06 3.72
C THR A 43 0.30 -3.86 2.42
N VAL A 44 -0.84 -4.47 2.18
CA VAL A 44 -1.09 -5.24 0.94
C VAL A 44 -0.99 -4.33 -0.28
N GLY A 45 -1.58 -3.15 -0.23
CA GLY A 45 -1.50 -2.17 -1.32
C GLY A 45 -0.07 -1.75 -1.62
N SER A 46 0.74 -1.52 -0.60
CA SER A 46 2.15 -1.17 -0.76
C SER A 46 2.95 -2.28 -1.43
N ILE A 47 2.79 -3.52 -0.97
CA ILE A 47 3.49 -4.67 -1.53
C ILE A 47 3.05 -4.92 -2.97
N MET A 48 1.74 -4.93 -3.21
CA MET A 48 1.19 -5.13 -4.55
C MET A 48 1.64 -4.03 -5.52
N GLY A 49 1.67 -2.78 -5.06
CA GLY A 49 2.14 -1.66 -5.86
C GLY A 49 3.59 -1.82 -6.30
N ILE A 50 4.45 -2.31 -5.41
CA ILE A 50 5.85 -2.60 -5.75
C ILE A 50 5.94 -3.76 -6.74
N MET A 51 5.15 -4.81 -6.53
CA MET A 51 5.18 -6.00 -7.38
C MET A 51 4.76 -5.72 -8.82
N ILE A 52 3.69 -4.97 -9.02
CA ILE A 52 3.11 -4.74 -10.34
C ILE A 52 3.51 -3.41 -10.97
N GLY A 53 4.03 -2.48 -10.19
CA GLY A 53 4.38 -1.14 -10.63
C GLY A 53 3.18 -0.20 -10.71
N ALA A 54 3.44 1.09 -10.55
CA ALA A 54 2.38 2.11 -10.51
C ALA A 54 1.51 2.13 -11.78
N LYS A 55 2.10 1.85 -12.93
CA LYS A 55 1.39 1.85 -14.21
C LYS A 55 0.29 0.78 -14.29
N ASN A 56 0.46 -0.31 -13.56
CA ASN A 56 -0.45 -1.45 -13.58
C ASN A 56 -1.49 -1.41 -12.46
N ILE A 57 -1.45 -0.39 -11.60
CA ILE A 57 -2.51 -0.18 -10.61
C ILE A 57 -3.75 0.32 -11.37
N PRO A 58 -4.92 -0.33 -11.16
CA PRO A 58 -6.13 0.07 -11.89
C PRO A 58 -6.48 1.54 -11.67
N GLU A 59 -6.92 2.21 -12.74
CA GLU A 59 -7.27 3.64 -12.69
C GLU A 59 -8.34 3.95 -11.65
N SER A 60 -9.27 3.03 -11.41
CA SER A 60 -10.31 3.20 -10.39
C SER A 60 -9.73 3.44 -9.00
N TRP A 61 -8.57 2.89 -8.71
CA TRP A 61 -7.86 3.15 -7.45
C TRP A 61 -7.13 4.49 -7.47
N LYS A 62 -6.46 4.80 -8.58
CA LYS A 62 -5.69 6.05 -8.74
C LYS A 62 -6.56 7.28 -8.77
N ASN A 63 -7.75 7.19 -9.33
CA ASN A 63 -8.66 8.33 -9.47
C ASN A 63 -9.17 8.89 -8.13
N ASN A 64 -9.07 8.10 -7.06
CA ASN A 64 -9.46 8.54 -5.72
C ASN A 64 -8.33 9.24 -4.96
N VAL A 65 -7.17 9.41 -5.60
CA VAL A 65 -5.98 9.99 -4.98
C VAL A 65 -5.59 11.25 -5.74
N THR A 66 -5.34 12.34 -5.01
CA THR A 66 -5.01 13.63 -5.64
C THR A 66 -3.54 13.75 -6.06
N GLY A 67 -2.70 12.82 -5.67
CA GLY A 67 -1.25 12.92 -5.87
C GLY A 67 -0.53 13.76 -4.82
N ILE A 68 -1.27 14.34 -3.88
CA ILE A 68 -0.74 15.13 -2.78
C ILE A 68 -0.98 14.39 -1.47
N LEU A 69 0.08 14.19 -0.70
CA LEU A 69 0.01 13.59 0.62
C LEU A 69 0.08 14.67 1.69
N ARG A 70 -0.79 14.58 2.69
CA ARG A 70 -0.75 15.43 3.88
C ARG A 70 -0.29 14.58 5.05
N THR A 71 0.74 15.03 5.75
CA THR A 71 1.34 14.24 6.83
C THR A 71 1.54 15.06 8.10
N GLY A 72 1.76 14.39 9.22
CA GLY A 72 2.20 15.03 10.45
C GLY A 72 3.72 15.14 10.58
N VAL A 73 4.46 14.74 9.55
CA VAL A 73 5.92 14.78 9.57
C VAL A 73 6.42 16.20 9.33
N SER A 74 7.28 16.70 10.21
CA SER A 74 7.85 18.04 10.10
C SER A 74 8.54 18.24 8.76
N GLY A 75 8.24 19.34 8.08
CA GLY A 75 8.77 19.65 6.75
C GLY A 75 8.01 18.97 5.61
N PHE A 76 7.07 18.08 5.90
CA PHE A 76 6.31 17.32 4.91
C PHE A 76 4.80 17.37 5.15
N TYR A 77 4.29 18.46 5.70
CA TYR A 77 2.85 18.60 5.96
C TYR A 77 2.02 18.48 4.70
N GLN A 78 2.60 18.86 3.58
CA GLN A 78 1.99 18.67 2.27
C GLN A 78 3.11 18.40 1.27
N VAL A 79 3.07 17.26 0.60
CA VAL A 79 4.12 16.84 -0.33
C VAL A 79 3.48 16.00 -1.44
N SER A 80 3.99 16.12 -2.66
CA SER A 80 3.51 15.26 -3.74
C SER A 80 4.04 13.83 -3.59
N ILE A 81 3.24 12.86 -4.01
CA ILE A 81 3.65 11.46 -4.06
C ILE A 81 4.86 11.31 -4.98
N GLU A 82 4.87 12.05 -6.09
CA GLU A 82 5.99 12.07 -7.04
C GLU A 82 7.30 12.51 -6.37
N GLU A 83 7.28 13.58 -5.57
CA GLU A 83 8.46 14.06 -4.87
C GLU A 83 8.95 13.06 -3.81
N LEU A 84 8.05 12.44 -3.06
CA LEU A 84 8.42 11.39 -2.11
C LEU A 84 9.05 10.20 -2.80
N THR A 85 8.50 9.80 -3.94
CA THR A 85 9.04 8.71 -4.75
C THR A 85 10.46 9.04 -5.22
N ARG A 86 10.67 10.25 -5.72
CA ARG A 86 11.98 10.72 -6.16
C ARG A 86 13.01 10.66 -5.02
N ARG A 87 12.64 11.14 -3.83
CA ARG A 87 13.54 11.14 -2.66
C ARG A 87 13.85 9.71 -2.19
N THR A 88 12.86 8.84 -2.19
CA THR A 88 13.03 7.44 -1.81
C THR A 88 13.97 6.73 -2.77
N CYS A 89 13.77 6.90 -4.07
CA CYS A 89 14.64 6.32 -5.09
C CYS A 89 16.07 6.84 -4.98
N ALA A 90 16.26 8.13 -4.69
CA ALA A 90 17.58 8.72 -4.50
C ALA A 90 18.34 8.06 -3.34
N ILE A 91 17.64 7.70 -2.25
CA ILE A 91 18.26 7.00 -1.12
C ILE A 91 18.64 5.57 -1.53
N ILE A 92 17.78 4.88 -2.26
CA ILE A 92 18.05 3.53 -2.74
C ILE A 92 19.29 3.52 -3.65
N ASP A 93 19.37 4.48 -4.55
CA ASP A 93 20.46 4.56 -5.53
C ASP A 93 21.83 4.90 -4.92
N LYS A 94 21.89 5.36 -3.67
CA LYS A 94 23.14 5.64 -2.97
C LYS A 94 23.87 4.41 -2.46
N LYS A 95 23.28 3.26 -2.55
CA LYS A 95 23.87 2.01 -2.00
C LYS A 95 24.82 1.30 -2.99
#